data_538d770b3aa3c105787c550dc97de525
#
_entry.id   538d770b3aa3c105787c550dc97de525
#
_cell.length_a   1.000
_cell.length_b   1.000
_cell.length_c   1.000
_cell.angle_alpha   90.00
_cell.angle_beta   90.00
_cell.angle_gamma   90.00
#
_symmetry.space_group_name_H-M   'P 1'
#
loop_
_entity.id
_entity.type
_entity.pdbx_description
1 polymer ?
#
loop_
_entity_poly.entity_id
_entity_poly.type
_entity_poly.pdbx_seq_one_letter_code
_entity_poly.pdbx_strand_id
1 'polypeptide(L)'
;MKKLILTIMTIVFVANIINAQTLDDILKKHFNAIGQDKLLTVQSIYMKAKVNQMGMDIPMEMKFKRPGKFLTTLDIQGQKMIQAFDGEKGWMINPGISDEPQELTGDMLTQAKQQADMMLEGELYNYEKKGSTADFSGKVNINGKEAYRIKLTTSDGNSKDYFIDANNYQITRVAAKISSGGQSVDIEQNMSDFKTIDGVTMVTKIEQKTPMGNAIITFEDIVFNENFDDSIFKKPTQ
;
A
#
# COMPACT_ATOMS: atom_id res chain seq x y z
N MET A 1 25.17 -67.94 -36.42
CA MET A 1 23.93 -67.31 -36.21
C MET A 1 24.06 -66.48 -34.90
N LYS A 2 24.39 -65.21 -35.03
CA LYS A 2 24.53 -64.31 -33.87
C LYS A 2 23.21 -63.56 -33.66
N LYS A 3 22.52 -63.79 -32.54
CA LYS A 3 21.30 -63.08 -32.16
C LYS A 3 21.71 -61.73 -31.57
N LEU A 4 21.34 -60.65 -32.28
CA LEU A 4 21.49 -59.27 -31.84
C LEU A 4 20.33 -58.94 -30.91
N ILE A 5 20.55 -58.80 -29.62
CA ILE A 5 19.56 -58.34 -28.63
C ILE A 5 19.59 -56.82 -28.64
N LEU A 6 18.53 -56.23 -29.21
CA LEU A 6 18.31 -54.77 -29.23
C LEU A 6 17.62 -54.38 -27.93
N THR A 7 18.35 -53.83 -26.97
CA THR A 7 17.79 -53.30 -25.72
C THR A 7 17.27 -51.89 -26.01
N ILE A 8 15.93 -51.75 -26.08
CA ILE A 8 15.24 -50.46 -26.17
C ILE A 8 15.26 -49.84 -24.79
N MET A 9 16.11 -48.85 -24.57
CA MET A 9 16.15 -48.05 -23.35
C MET A 9 15.05 -46.94 -23.45
N THR A 10 13.92 -47.22 -22.82
CA THR A 10 12.79 -46.23 -22.74
C THR A 10 13.19 -45.14 -21.74
N ILE A 11 13.60 -43.98 -22.24
CA ILE A 11 13.82 -42.78 -21.43
C ILE A 11 12.43 -42.24 -21.03
N VAL A 12 12.03 -42.48 -19.78
CA VAL A 12 10.84 -41.85 -19.19
C VAL A 12 11.22 -40.38 -18.89
N PHE A 13 10.79 -39.48 -19.75
CA PHE A 13 10.87 -38.05 -19.54
C PHE A 13 9.82 -37.68 -18.49
N VAL A 14 10.20 -37.64 -17.21
CA VAL A 14 9.35 -37.07 -16.16
C VAL A 14 9.36 -35.56 -16.38
N ALA A 15 8.35 -35.08 -17.10
CA ALA A 15 8.07 -33.66 -17.17
C ALA A 15 7.68 -33.19 -15.76
N ASN A 16 8.62 -32.56 -15.04
CA ASN A 16 8.27 -31.78 -13.87
C ASN A 16 7.37 -30.64 -14.37
N ILE A 17 6.07 -30.78 -14.18
CA ILE A 17 5.11 -29.68 -14.31
C ILE A 17 5.44 -28.74 -13.14
N ILE A 18 6.37 -27.82 -13.37
CA ILE A 18 6.56 -26.69 -12.49
C ILE A 18 5.26 -25.91 -12.62
N ASN A 19 4.38 -26.04 -11.63
CA ASN A 19 3.22 -25.15 -11.50
C ASN A 19 3.76 -23.73 -11.39
N ALA A 20 3.90 -23.04 -12.51
CA ALA A 20 4.23 -21.64 -12.54
C ALA A 20 3.08 -20.90 -11.84
N GLN A 21 3.39 -20.30 -10.70
CA GLN A 21 2.40 -19.54 -9.95
C GLN A 21 1.95 -18.33 -10.77
N THR A 22 0.65 -18.18 -10.96
CA THR A 22 0.08 -17.08 -11.73
C THR A 22 -0.06 -15.82 -10.87
N LEU A 23 -0.26 -14.67 -11.50
CA LEU A 23 -0.60 -13.42 -10.80
C LEU A 23 -1.83 -13.61 -9.91
N ASP A 24 -2.87 -14.22 -10.44
CA ASP A 24 -4.14 -14.45 -9.72
C ASP A 24 -3.95 -15.32 -8.48
N ASP A 25 -3.13 -16.39 -8.59
CA ASP A 25 -2.83 -17.27 -7.45
C ASP A 25 -2.09 -16.52 -6.35
N ILE A 26 -1.13 -15.65 -6.72
CA ILE A 26 -0.35 -14.84 -5.77
C ILE A 26 -1.27 -13.84 -5.08
N LEU A 27 -2.06 -13.10 -5.84
CA LEU A 27 -3.00 -12.10 -5.31
C LEU A 27 -4.06 -12.74 -4.43
N LYS A 28 -4.65 -13.87 -4.82
CA LYS A 28 -5.62 -14.61 -4.00
C LYS A 28 -5.03 -15.02 -2.65
N LYS A 29 -3.79 -15.52 -2.64
CA LYS A 29 -3.11 -15.90 -1.40
C LYS A 29 -2.75 -14.68 -0.55
N HIS A 30 -2.34 -13.58 -1.19
CA HIS A 30 -2.11 -12.31 -0.52
C HIS A 30 -3.40 -11.81 0.17
N PHE A 31 -4.51 -11.73 -0.56
CA PHE A 31 -5.79 -11.28 -0.01
C PHE A 31 -6.27 -12.15 1.15
N ASN A 32 -6.09 -13.46 1.06
CA ASN A 32 -6.38 -14.36 2.17
C ASN A 32 -5.48 -14.10 3.38
N ALA A 33 -4.17 -13.89 3.15
CA ALA A 33 -3.19 -13.68 4.22
C ALA A 33 -3.43 -12.39 5.01
N ILE A 34 -3.94 -11.34 4.35
CA ILE A 34 -4.25 -10.07 5.01
C ILE A 34 -5.69 -9.98 5.53
N GLY A 35 -6.55 -10.96 5.23
CA GLY A 35 -7.96 -10.91 5.62
C GLY A 35 -8.77 -9.89 4.83
N GLN A 36 -8.54 -9.81 3.51
CA GLN A 36 -9.18 -8.84 2.60
C GLN A 36 -10.70 -8.80 2.73
N ASP A 37 -11.36 -9.96 2.81
CA ASP A 37 -12.82 -10.03 2.95
C ASP A 37 -13.32 -9.33 4.22
N LYS A 38 -12.54 -9.40 5.30
CA LYS A 38 -12.83 -8.68 6.55
C LYS A 38 -12.58 -7.19 6.39
N LEU A 39 -11.45 -6.81 5.76
CA LEU A 39 -11.14 -5.40 5.50
C LEU A 39 -12.26 -4.72 4.70
N LEU A 40 -12.86 -5.40 3.73
CA LEU A 40 -13.96 -4.87 2.93
C LEU A 40 -15.25 -4.61 3.73
N THR A 41 -15.42 -5.24 4.89
CA THR A 41 -16.55 -4.97 5.81
C THR A 41 -16.29 -3.82 6.78
N VAL A 42 -15.04 -3.41 6.96
CA VAL A 42 -14.65 -2.31 7.83
C VAL A 42 -15.21 -0.99 7.29
N GLN A 43 -15.96 -0.25 8.11
CA GLN A 43 -16.58 1.01 7.74
C GLN A 43 -15.68 2.22 8.00
N SER A 44 -14.82 2.11 9.00
CA SER A 44 -13.87 3.17 9.35
C SER A 44 -12.60 2.59 9.97
N ILE A 45 -11.50 3.32 9.84
CA ILE A 45 -10.21 2.99 10.44
C ILE A 45 -9.67 4.24 11.14
N TYR A 46 -9.39 4.13 12.43
CA TYR A 46 -8.58 5.09 13.16
C TYR A 46 -7.17 4.53 13.32
N MET A 47 -6.17 5.37 13.10
CA MET A 47 -4.78 5.01 13.34
C MET A 47 -4.06 6.15 14.04
N LYS A 48 -3.34 5.80 15.10
CA LYS A 48 -2.37 6.67 15.74
C LYS A 48 -0.98 6.15 15.40
N ALA A 49 -0.13 7.05 14.96
CA ALA A 49 1.23 6.70 14.56
C ALA A 49 2.23 7.77 15.00
N LYS A 50 3.49 7.40 14.94
CA LYS A 50 4.64 8.26 15.13
C LYS A 50 5.51 8.19 13.88
N VAL A 51 5.86 9.33 13.33
CA VAL A 51 6.82 9.45 12.23
C VAL A 51 8.14 9.94 12.82
N ASN A 52 9.17 9.08 12.80
CA ASN A 52 10.52 9.50 13.12
C ASN A 52 11.23 9.92 11.84
N GLN A 53 11.60 11.19 11.75
CA GLN A 53 12.34 11.75 10.62
C GLN A 53 13.43 12.66 11.16
N MET A 54 14.68 12.45 10.72
CA MET A 54 15.85 13.23 11.14
C MET A 54 16.01 13.33 12.67
N GLY A 55 15.60 12.26 13.42
CA GLY A 55 15.65 12.21 14.87
C GLY A 55 14.51 12.93 15.59
N MET A 56 13.56 13.52 14.86
CA MET A 56 12.33 14.11 15.43
C MET A 56 11.20 13.12 15.39
N ASP A 57 10.48 12.99 16.49
CA ASP A 57 9.25 12.21 16.60
C ASP A 57 8.06 13.14 16.34
N ILE A 58 7.35 12.89 15.27
CA ILE A 58 6.19 13.65 14.81
C ILE A 58 4.94 12.79 15.04
N PRO A 59 4.06 13.13 15.98
CA PRO A 59 2.77 12.46 16.13
C PRO A 59 1.91 12.59 14.88
N MET A 60 1.25 11.49 14.51
CA MET A 60 0.35 11.43 13.36
C MET A 60 -0.93 10.72 13.75
N GLU A 61 -2.07 11.29 13.37
CA GLU A 61 -3.36 10.65 13.47
C GLU A 61 -4.00 10.55 12.09
N MET A 62 -4.62 9.41 11.81
CA MET A 62 -5.32 9.18 10.56
C MET A 62 -6.70 8.58 10.82
N LYS A 63 -7.70 9.08 10.13
CA LYS A 63 -9.09 8.61 10.16
C LYS A 63 -9.55 8.37 8.74
N PHE A 64 -10.00 7.16 8.47
CA PHE A 64 -10.59 6.79 7.19
C PHE A 64 -12.01 6.32 7.40
N LYS A 65 -12.93 6.68 6.50
CA LYS A 65 -14.34 6.28 6.57
C LYS A 65 -14.89 6.03 5.17
N ARG A 66 -15.67 4.97 5.01
CA ARG A 66 -16.41 4.73 3.77
C ARG A 66 -17.58 5.71 3.59
N PRO A 67 -17.93 6.06 2.34
CA PRO A 67 -17.14 5.85 1.12
C PRO A 67 -16.01 6.88 1.00
N GLY A 68 -14.78 6.42 0.81
CA GLY A 68 -13.62 7.20 0.37
C GLY A 68 -13.33 8.52 1.11
N LYS A 69 -13.45 8.57 2.44
CA LYS A 69 -13.15 9.77 3.24
C LYS A 69 -11.92 9.58 4.07
N PHE A 70 -11.12 10.62 4.26
CA PHE A 70 -10.02 10.60 5.22
C PHE A 70 -9.72 11.94 5.84
N LEU A 71 -9.09 11.90 7.00
CA LEU A 71 -8.46 13.02 7.70
C LEU A 71 -7.13 12.55 8.25
N THR A 72 -6.05 13.24 7.89
CA THR A 72 -4.70 13.01 8.44
C THR A 72 -4.24 14.28 9.13
N THR A 73 -3.70 14.15 10.34
CA THR A 73 -3.11 15.23 11.12
C THR A 73 -1.69 14.85 11.52
N LEU A 74 -0.72 15.69 11.23
CA LEU A 74 0.64 15.63 11.75
C LEU A 74 0.88 16.80 12.69
N ASP A 75 1.45 16.55 13.87
CA ASP A 75 1.79 17.59 14.83
C ASP A 75 3.31 17.85 14.78
N ILE A 76 3.71 18.91 14.09
CA ILE A 76 5.11 19.30 13.95
C ILE A 76 5.39 20.43 14.94
N GLN A 77 5.91 20.09 16.11
CA GLN A 77 6.28 21.06 17.16
C GLN A 77 5.10 21.96 17.61
N GLY A 78 3.89 21.36 17.71
CA GLY A 78 2.67 22.08 18.08
C GLY A 78 1.93 22.73 16.92
N GLN A 79 2.51 22.75 15.71
CA GLN A 79 1.84 23.16 14.48
C GLN A 79 1.21 21.98 13.77
N LYS A 80 -0.10 22.03 13.57
CA LYS A 80 -0.84 20.94 12.94
C LYS A 80 -0.90 21.10 11.43
N MET A 81 -0.24 20.19 10.71
CA MET A 81 -0.49 19.98 9.30
C MET A 81 -1.68 19.03 9.16
N ILE A 82 -2.69 19.43 8.43
CA ILE A 82 -3.94 18.68 8.26
C ILE A 82 -4.21 18.49 6.78
N GLN A 83 -4.62 17.29 6.39
CA GLN A 83 -5.14 17.00 5.06
C GLN A 83 -6.41 16.18 5.21
N ALA A 84 -7.47 16.55 4.50
CA ALA A 84 -8.72 15.84 4.53
C ALA A 84 -9.38 15.76 3.15
N PHE A 85 -10.21 14.72 3.00
CA PHE A 85 -11.06 14.50 1.84
C PHE A 85 -12.41 13.95 2.31
N ASP A 86 -13.50 14.57 1.87
CA ASP A 86 -14.86 14.22 2.33
C ASP A 86 -15.61 13.25 1.41
N GLY A 87 -14.90 12.72 0.39
CA GLY A 87 -15.45 11.86 -0.66
C GLY A 87 -15.67 12.60 -1.98
N GLU A 88 -15.69 13.93 -1.97
CA GLU A 88 -15.87 14.79 -3.14
C GLU A 88 -14.82 15.89 -3.20
N LYS A 89 -14.62 16.60 -2.09
CA LYS A 89 -13.69 17.72 -1.96
C LYS A 89 -12.61 17.43 -0.96
N GLY A 90 -11.43 17.96 -1.24
CA GLY A 90 -10.28 17.89 -0.35
C GLY A 90 -9.86 19.28 0.13
N TRP A 91 -9.27 19.32 1.31
CA TRP A 91 -8.67 20.52 1.86
C TRP A 91 -7.44 20.19 2.70
N MET A 92 -6.59 21.19 2.90
CA MET A 92 -5.41 21.07 3.75
C MET A 92 -5.15 22.35 4.53
N ILE A 93 -4.52 22.21 5.70
CA ILE A 93 -3.82 23.26 6.42
C ILE A 93 -2.34 22.90 6.42
N ASN A 94 -1.50 23.79 5.94
CA ASN A 94 -0.05 23.69 6.03
C ASN A 94 0.49 24.98 6.63
N PRO A 95 0.84 24.99 7.94
CA PRO A 95 1.29 26.21 8.62
C PRO A 95 2.54 26.85 8.00
N GLY A 96 3.35 26.06 7.26
CA GLY A 96 4.47 26.59 6.49
C GLY A 96 4.08 27.43 5.26
N ILE A 97 2.79 27.39 4.88
CA ILE A 97 2.21 28.12 3.73
C ILE A 97 1.12 29.05 4.20
N SER A 98 0.15 28.54 4.94
CA SER A 98 -1.03 29.25 5.46
C SER A 98 -1.65 28.46 6.61
N ASP A 99 -2.06 29.18 7.66
CA ASP A 99 -2.86 28.61 8.76
C ASP A 99 -4.34 28.45 8.40
N GLU A 100 -4.77 29.00 7.25
CA GLU A 100 -6.13 28.89 6.75
C GLU A 100 -6.31 27.61 5.90
N PRO A 101 -7.48 26.96 5.97
CA PRO A 101 -7.79 25.79 5.16
C PRO A 101 -7.80 26.12 3.66
N GLN A 102 -6.90 25.49 2.91
CA GLN A 102 -6.79 25.60 1.45
C GLN A 102 -7.50 24.42 0.78
N GLU A 103 -8.25 24.68 -0.28
CA GLU A 103 -8.91 23.62 -1.07
C GLU A 103 -7.89 22.88 -1.94
N LEU A 104 -7.98 21.55 -1.97
CA LEU A 104 -7.17 20.73 -2.87
C LEU A 104 -7.75 20.78 -4.28
N THR A 105 -6.90 21.00 -5.26
CA THR A 105 -7.28 21.05 -6.68
C THR A 105 -6.29 20.26 -7.54
N GLY A 106 -6.69 19.92 -8.78
CA GLY A 106 -5.80 19.25 -9.73
C GLY A 106 -5.21 17.93 -9.19
N ASP A 107 -3.90 17.78 -9.35
CA ASP A 107 -3.18 16.56 -8.97
C ASP A 107 -3.28 16.26 -7.46
N MET A 108 -3.31 17.28 -6.61
CA MET A 108 -3.44 17.10 -5.15
C MET A 108 -4.80 16.50 -4.78
N LEU A 109 -5.88 16.91 -5.43
CA LEU A 109 -7.21 16.33 -5.21
C LEU A 109 -7.25 14.88 -5.72
N THR A 110 -6.64 14.61 -6.86
CA THR A 110 -6.55 13.25 -7.41
C THR A 110 -5.79 12.32 -6.47
N GLN A 111 -4.66 12.76 -5.92
CA GLN A 111 -3.87 12.01 -4.95
C GLN A 111 -4.66 11.76 -3.65
N ALA A 112 -5.39 12.74 -3.15
CA ALA A 112 -6.23 12.59 -1.97
C ALA A 112 -7.29 11.50 -2.17
N LYS A 113 -7.94 11.47 -3.33
CA LYS A 113 -8.92 10.44 -3.68
C LYS A 113 -8.28 9.04 -3.72
N GLN A 114 -7.13 8.91 -4.37
CA GLN A 114 -6.40 7.63 -4.45
C GLN A 114 -5.97 7.14 -3.05
N GLN A 115 -5.55 8.04 -2.17
CA GLN A 115 -5.16 7.70 -0.79
C GLN A 115 -6.33 7.12 0.01
N ALA A 116 -7.53 7.68 -0.12
CA ALA A 116 -8.72 7.19 0.56
C ALA A 116 -9.07 5.75 0.13
N ASP A 117 -9.05 5.47 -1.17
CA ASP A 117 -9.34 4.15 -1.73
C ASP A 117 -8.27 3.12 -1.34
N MET A 118 -6.99 3.51 -1.37
CA MET A 118 -5.87 2.63 -1.04
C MET A 118 -5.96 2.09 0.38
N MET A 119 -6.30 2.92 1.35
CA MET A 119 -6.33 2.53 2.76
C MET A 119 -7.48 1.59 3.09
N LEU A 120 -8.65 1.80 2.48
CA LEU A 120 -9.86 1.03 2.78
C LEU A 120 -9.97 -0.29 1.99
N GLU A 121 -9.32 -0.39 0.83
CA GLU A 121 -9.46 -1.56 -0.04
C GLU A 121 -8.14 -2.21 -0.43
N GLY A 122 -7.04 -1.49 -0.32
CA GLY A 122 -5.76 -1.88 -0.91
C GLY A 122 -5.70 -1.57 -2.41
N GLU A 123 -4.51 -1.24 -2.88
CA GLU A 123 -4.34 -0.81 -4.27
C GLU A 123 -4.39 -1.98 -5.26
N LEU A 124 -3.93 -3.16 -4.83
CA LEU A 124 -3.96 -4.39 -5.62
C LEU A 124 -5.37 -5.03 -5.69
N TYR A 125 -6.28 -4.66 -4.79
CA TYR A 125 -7.63 -5.20 -4.83
C TYR A 125 -8.46 -4.52 -5.92
N ASN A 126 -9.11 -5.32 -6.77
CA ASN A 126 -9.90 -4.83 -7.91
C ASN A 126 -9.16 -3.80 -8.79
N TYR A 127 -7.84 -3.95 -8.96
CA TYR A 127 -7.00 -3.00 -9.71
C TYR A 127 -7.53 -2.74 -11.12
N GLU A 128 -8.07 -3.75 -11.81
CA GLU A 128 -8.65 -3.60 -13.15
C GLU A 128 -9.86 -2.65 -13.14
N LYS A 129 -10.75 -2.75 -12.12
CA LYS A 129 -11.90 -1.85 -11.99
C LYS A 129 -11.49 -0.41 -11.72
N LYS A 130 -10.29 -0.20 -11.19
CA LYS A 130 -9.66 1.11 -10.98
C LYS A 130 -8.92 1.62 -12.22
N GLY A 131 -9.01 0.88 -13.36
CA GLY A 131 -8.33 1.22 -14.61
C GLY A 131 -6.83 0.96 -14.60
N SER A 132 -6.35 0.15 -13.66
CA SER A 132 -4.94 -0.23 -13.52
C SER A 132 -4.66 -1.58 -14.19
N THR A 133 -3.40 -1.85 -14.51
CA THR A 133 -2.91 -3.16 -14.94
C THR A 133 -1.88 -3.69 -13.97
N ALA A 134 -1.82 -5.01 -13.80
CA ALA A 134 -0.83 -5.65 -12.95
C ALA A 134 -0.14 -6.79 -13.68
N ASP A 135 1.19 -6.88 -13.56
CA ASP A 135 2.02 -7.89 -14.18
C ASP A 135 2.88 -8.61 -13.14
N PHE A 136 2.89 -9.94 -13.17
CA PHE A 136 3.82 -10.72 -12.37
C PHE A 136 5.20 -10.73 -13.05
N SER A 137 6.17 -10.05 -12.43
CA SER A 137 7.53 -9.90 -12.94
C SER A 137 8.51 -10.98 -12.46
N GLY A 138 7.99 -12.07 -11.86
CA GLY A 138 8.80 -13.20 -11.39
C GLY A 138 9.15 -13.12 -9.90
N LYS A 139 9.96 -14.07 -9.44
CA LYS A 139 10.51 -14.10 -8.08
C LYS A 139 11.84 -13.36 -8.02
N VAL A 140 12.06 -12.66 -6.93
CA VAL A 140 13.30 -11.96 -6.60
C VAL A 140 13.74 -12.29 -5.19
N ASN A 141 15.02 -12.13 -4.90
CA ASN A 141 15.55 -12.24 -3.54
C ASN A 141 15.74 -10.84 -2.95
N ILE A 142 15.15 -10.61 -1.77
CA ILE A 142 15.28 -9.36 -1.02
C ILE A 142 15.85 -9.71 0.36
N ASN A 143 17.09 -9.34 0.61
CA ASN A 143 17.77 -9.57 1.89
C ASN A 143 17.71 -11.05 2.34
N GLY A 144 17.90 -12.00 1.41
CA GLY A 144 17.88 -13.43 1.71
C GLY A 144 16.49 -14.08 1.71
N LYS A 145 15.42 -13.33 1.49
CA LYS A 145 14.05 -13.83 1.41
C LYS A 145 13.52 -13.78 -0.03
N GLU A 146 12.84 -14.83 -0.46
CA GLU A 146 12.16 -14.84 -1.75
C GLU A 146 10.88 -13.99 -1.69
N ALA A 147 10.65 -13.20 -2.71
CA ALA A 147 9.43 -12.41 -2.89
C ALA A 147 8.93 -12.48 -4.33
N TYR A 148 7.61 -12.43 -4.51
CA TYR A 148 6.98 -12.24 -5.81
C TYR A 148 6.96 -10.74 -6.12
N ARG A 149 7.50 -10.35 -7.27
CA ARG A 149 7.44 -8.97 -7.74
C ARG A 149 6.23 -8.80 -8.65
N ILE A 150 5.33 -7.91 -8.26
CA ILE A 150 4.16 -7.51 -9.05
C ILE A 150 4.31 -6.05 -9.40
N LYS A 151 4.31 -5.74 -10.69
CA LYS A 151 4.28 -4.37 -11.19
C LYS A 151 2.84 -3.95 -11.40
N LEU A 152 2.39 -2.94 -10.68
CA LEU A 152 1.11 -2.27 -10.88
C LEU A 152 1.35 -0.98 -11.68
N THR A 153 0.59 -0.79 -12.76
CA THR A 153 0.57 0.46 -13.53
C THR A 153 -0.82 1.06 -13.39
N THR A 154 -0.90 2.25 -12.81
CA THR A 154 -2.16 2.97 -12.58
C THR A 154 -2.65 3.67 -13.85
N SER A 155 -3.93 4.04 -13.90
CA SER A 155 -4.57 4.67 -15.07
C SER A 155 -3.93 5.99 -15.51
N ASP A 156 -3.23 6.67 -14.60
CA ASP A 156 -2.44 7.88 -14.85
C ASP A 156 -1.02 7.61 -15.35
N GLY A 157 -0.66 6.33 -15.58
CA GLY A 157 0.63 5.89 -16.11
C GLY A 157 1.76 5.76 -15.05
N ASN A 158 1.48 6.04 -13.79
CA ASN A 158 2.44 5.78 -12.73
C ASN A 158 2.59 4.28 -12.48
N SER A 159 3.76 3.84 -12.04
CA SER A 159 3.99 2.43 -11.75
C SER A 159 4.63 2.22 -10.39
N LYS A 160 4.22 1.11 -9.73
CA LYS A 160 4.74 0.66 -8.45
C LYS A 160 5.10 -0.81 -8.53
N ASP A 161 6.20 -1.20 -7.92
CA ASP A 161 6.57 -2.59 -7.72
C ASP A 161 6.20 -3.01 -6.30
N TYR A 162 5.33 -4.01 -6.19
CA TYR A 162 4.96 -4.66 -4.94
C TYR A 162 5.78 -5.93 -4.78
N PHE A 163 6.36 -6.12 -3.61
CA PHE A 163 7.12 -7.31 -3.27
C PHE A 163 6.38 -8.07 -2.17
N ILE A 164 5.83 -9.22 -2.55
CA ILE A 164 5.03 -10.09 -1.68
C ILE A 164 5.92 -11.25 -1.23
N ASP A 165 6.14 -11.41 0.06
CA ASP A 165 6.92 -12.51 0.64
C ASP A 165 6.35 -13.86 0.17
N ALA A 166 7.23 -14.74 -0.32
CA ALA A 166 6.82 -16.01 -0.91
C ALA A 166 6.30 -17.03 0.11
N ASN A 167 6.54 -16.82 1.42
CA ASN A 167 6.13 -17.74 2.48
C ASN A 167 4.80 -17.35 3.12
N ASN A 168 4.62 -16.05 3.46
CA ASN A 168 3.45 -15.57 4.20
C ASN A 168 2.52 -14.68 3.37
N TYR A 169 2.88 -14.38 2.12
CA TYR A 169 2.10 -13.57 1.18
C TYR A 169 1.78 -12.13 1.65
N GLN A 170 2.54 -11.60 2.60
CA GLN A 170 2.45 -10.21 3.01
C GLN A 170 3.30 -9.31 2.10
N ILE A 171 2.83 -8.08 1.82
CA ILE A 171 3.65 -7.09 1.12
C ILE A 171 4.71 -6.59 2.09
N THR A 172 5.97 -6.87 1.78
CA THR A 172 7.12 -6.46 2.62
C THR A 172 7.86 -5.25 2.07
N ARG A 173 7.62 -4.91 0.80
CA ARG A 173 8.23 -3.75 0.16
C ARG A 173 7.34 -3.21 -0.95
N VAL A 174 7.34 -1.90 -1.09
CA VAL A 174 6.80 -1.19 -2.26
C VAL A 174 7.88 -0.23 -2.76
N ALA A 175 8.15 -0.26 -4.06
CA ALA A 175 9.02 0.69 -4.72
C ALA A 175 8.22 1.43 -5.79
N ALA A 176 8.25 2.74 -5.76
CA ALA A 176 7.52 3.59 -6.69
C ALA A 176 8.43 4.66 -7.28
N LYS A 177 8.17 4.99 -8.54
CA LYS A 177 8.75 6.15 -9.19
C LYS A 177 7.63 7.14 -9.44
N ILE A 178 7.65 8.24 -8.71
CA ILE A 178 6.62 9.27 -8.79
C ILE A 178 7.17 10.43 -9.61
N SER A 179 6.46 10.81 -10.67
CA SER A 179 6.78 11.98 -11.47
C SER A 179 5.85 13.14 -11.09
N SER A 180 6.44 14.27 -10.67
CA SER A 180 5.70 15.49 -10.35
C SER A 180 6.47 16.70 -10.84
N GLY A 181 5.80 17.60 -11.59
CA GLY A 181 6.43 18.83 -12.08
C GLY A 181 7.65 18.61 -12.99
N GLY A 182 7.71 17.49 -13.73
CA GLY A 182 8.84 17.14 -14.60
C GLY A 182 10.05 16.53 -13.88
N GLN A 183 9.97 16.37 -12.56
CA GLN A 183 10.98 15.66 -11.76
C GLN A 183 10.45 14.28 -11.37
N SER A 184 11.34 13.30 -11.34
CA SER A 184 11.02 11.93 -10.93
C SER A 184 11.70 11.62 -9.61
N VAL A 185 10.91 11.12 -8.64
CA VAL A 185 11.38 10.77 -7.31
C VAL A 185 11.17 9.28 -7.09
N ASP A 186 12.26 8.59 -6.72
CA ASP A 186 12.17 7.19 -6.32
C ASP A 186 11.82 7.12 -4.82
N ILE A 187 10.77 6.36 -4.50
CA ILE A 187 10.32 6.09 -3.14
C ILE A 187 10.40 4.59 -2.90
N GLU A 188 11.00 4.21 -1.78
CA GLU A 188 11.02 2.83 -1.30
C GLU A 188 10.41 2.79 0.09
N GLN A 189 9.45 1.88 0.29
CA GLN A 189 8.83 1.59 1.57
C GLN A 189 9.08 0.12 1.93
N ASN A 190 9.74 -0.13 3.06
CA ASN A 190 9.90 -1.47 3.62
C ASN A 190 8.92 -1.61 4.79
N MET A 191 8.13 -2.69 4.76
CA MET A 191 7.03 -2.97 5.68
C MET A 191 7.39 -4.12 6.61
N SER A 192 7.17 -3.94 7.90
CA SER A 192 7.44 -4.94 8.93
C SER A 192 6.45 -4.84 10.09
N ASP A 193 6.61 -5.73 11.08
CA ASP A 193 5.84 -5.73 12.33
C ASP A 193 4.33 -5.77 12.05
N PHE A 194 3.89 -6.86 11.38
CA PHE A 194 2.49 -7.06 11.05
C PHE A 194 1.69 -7.49 12.28
N LYS A 195 0.47 -6.93 12.43
CA LYS A 195 -0.46 -7.26 13.51
C LYS A 195 -1.83 -7.60 12.94
N THR A 196 -2.44 -8.67 13.42
CA THR A 196 -3.81 -9.03 13.06
C THR A 196 -4.79 -8.46 14.08
N ILE A 197 -5.75 -7.67 13.59
CA ILE A 197 -6.80 -7.00 14.37
C ILE A 197 -8.13 -7.40 13.72
N ASP A 198 -9.03 -8.01 14.47
CA ASP A 198 -10.36 -8.46 14.00
C ASP A 198 -10.33 -9.28 12.69
N GLY A 199 -9.24 -10.05 12.50
CA GLY A 199 -9.02 -10.87 11.33
C GLY A 199 -8.46 -10.13 10.10
N VAL A 200 -8.07 -8.87 10.24
CA VAL A 200 -7.34 -8.09 9.23
C VAL A 200 -5.88 -7.94 9.67
N THR A 201 -4.95 -8.31 8.82
CA THR A 201 -3.51 -8.15 9.08
C THR A 201 -3.05 -6.81 8.52
N MET A 202 -2.62 -5.93 9.42
CA MET A 202 -2.11 -4.59 9.13
C MET A 202 -0.60 -4.50 9.38
N VAL A 203 0.10 -3.74 8.55
CA VAL A 203 1.49 -3.35 8.82
C VAL A 203 1.52 -2.33 9.97
N THR A 204 2.46 -2.49 10.90
CA THR A 204 2.61 -1.54 12.01
C THR A 204 3.94 -0.78 11.98
N LYS A 205 4.84 -1.10 11.04
CA LYS A 205 6.06 -0.35 10.83
C LYS A 205 6.38 -0.21 9.36
N ILE A 206 6.63 1.02 8.91
CA ILE A 206 7.05 1.34 7.55
C ILE A 206 8.34 2.15 7.62
N GLU A 207 9.40 1.67 6.98
CA GLU A 207 10.63 2.42 6.75
C GLU A 207 10.59 2.99 5.34
N GLN A 208 10.42 4.29 5.21
CA GLN A 208 10.37 4.99 3.93
C GLN A 208 11.71 5.63 3.62
N LYS A 209 12.18 5.43 2.39
CA LYS A 209 13.38 6.06 1.85
C LYS A 209 12.99 6.94 0.68
N THR A 210 13.47 8.17 0.71
CA THR A 210 13.34 9.14 -0.37
C THR A 210 14.65 9.89 -0.56
N PRO A 211 14.87 10.56 -1.69
CA PRO A 211 16.04 11.43 -1.87
C PRO A 211 16.13 12.58 -0.84
N MET A 212 15.00 12.97 -0.25
CA MET A 212 14.94 14.04 0.77
C MET A 212 15.22 13.54 2.19
N GLY A 213 15.41 12.21 2.37
CA GLY A 213 15.69 11.60 3.66
C GLY A 213 14.84 10.37 3.94
N ASN A 214 15.16 9.72 5.05
CA ASN A 214 14.45 8.53 5.50
C ASN A 214 13.49 8.90 6.62
N ALA A 215 12.35 8.20 6.66
CA ALA A 215 11.40 8.29 7.76
C ALA A 215 11.01 6.88 8.23
N ILE A 216 10.73 6.74 9.52
CA ILE A 216 10.17 5.52 10.10
C ILE A 216 8.79 5.86 10.63
N ILE A 217 7.77 5.20 10.12
CA ILE A 217 6.39 5.34 10.57
C ILE A 217 6.06 4.12 11.42
N THR A 218 5.70 4.34 12.68
CA THR A 218 5.28 3.28 13.60
C THR A 218 3.84 3.53 14.00
N PHE A 219 2.94 2.59 13.68
CA PHE A 219 1.54 2.62 14.08
C PHE A 219 1.43 2.08 15.50
N GLU A 220 1.03 2.93 16.43
CA GLU A 220 0.90 2.63 17.86
C GLU A 220 -0.46 2.04 18.17
N ASP A 221 -1.50 2.56 17.50
CA ASP A 221 -2.88 2.13 17.67
C ASP A 221 -3.62 2.05 16.33
N ILE A 222 -4.44 1.02 16.15
CA ILE A 222 -5.30 0.80 14.97
C ILE A 222 -6.64 0.29 15.49
N VAL A 223 -7.71 1.03 15.22
CA VAL A 223 -9.08 0.70 15.64
C VAL A 223 -9.99 0.69 14.42
N PHE A 224 -10.76 -0.40 14.26
CA PHE A 224 -11.75 -0.53 13.21
C PHE A 224 -13.14 -0.16 13.71
N ASN A 225 -13.95 0.38 12.80
CA ASN A 225 -15.36 0.70 13.02
C ASN A 225 -15.60 1.74 14.11
N GLU A 226 -14.62 2.62 14.37
CA GLU A 226 -14.84 3.79 15.22
C GLU A 226 -15.82 4.76 14.55
N ASN A 227 -16.76 5.29 15.34
CA ASN A 227 -17.79 6.18 14.81
C ASN A 227 -17.25 7.61 14.67
N PHE A 228 -17.11 8.08 13.44
CA PHE A 228 -16.74 9.45 13.13
C PHE A 228 -17.94 10.23 12.59
N ASP A 229 -18.12 11.45 13.09
CA ASP A 229 -19.03 12.40 12.46
C ASP A 229 -18.44 12.84 11.11
N ASP A 230 -19.29 12.91 10.08
CA ASP A 230 -18.85 13.27 8.73
C ASP A 230 -18.35 14.72 8.61
N SER A 231 -18.72 15.58 9.55
CA SER A 231 -18.27 16.98 9.59
C SER A 231 -16.76 17.12 9.75
N ILE A 232 -16.08 16.15 10.39
CA ILE A 232 -14.61 16.22 10.59
C ILE A 232 -13.83 16.17 9.28
N PHE A 233 -14.41 15.60 8.21
CA PHE A 233 -13.77 15.50 6.90
C PHE A 233 -14.01 16.74 6.03
N LYS A 234 -15.02 17.57 6.39
CA LYS A 234 -15.36 18.76 5.63
C LYS A 234 -14.43 19.92 5.97
N LYS A 235 -14.22 20.79 4.98
CA LYS A 235 -13.48 22.04 5.19
C LYS A 235 -14.17 22.85 6.29
N PRO A 236 -13.45 23.28 7.34
CA PRO A 236 -14.03 24.16 8.36
C PRO A 236 -14.61 25.43 7.72
N THR A 237 -15.83 25.79 8.12
CA THR A 237 -16.40 27.11 7.82
C THR A 237 -15.89 28.08 8.86
N GLN A 238 -15.42 29.22 8.42
CA GLN A 238 -15.07 30.34 9.30
C GLN A 238 -16.28 30.85 10.06
#